data_c83719f810272744b29462e3ab2e0c47
#
_entry.id   c83719f810272744b29462e3ab2e0c47
#
_cell.length_a   1.000
_cell.length_b   1.000
_cell.length_c   1.000
_cell.angle_alpha   90.00
_cell.angle_beta   90.00
_cell.angle_gamma   90.00
#
_symmetry.space_group_name_H-M   'P 1'
#
loop_
_entity.id
_entity.type
_entity.pdbx_description
1 polymer ?
#
loop_
_entity_poly.entity_id
_entity_poly.type
_entity_poly.pdbx_seq_one_letter_code
_entity_poly.pdbx_strand_id
1 'polypeptide(L)' 'MKFKHGDMVEVEGYTGEVIKVTESYIEVLYGGEALHYCIEKYDINDERVIVVKEVDNYES' A
#
# COMPACT_ATOMS: atom_id res chain seq x y z
N MET A 1 0.49 6.34 12.59
CA MET A 1 0.48 6.43 11.14
C MET A 1 -0.73 5.76 10.57
N LYS A 2 -1.20 6.32 9.50
CA LYS A 2 -2.37 5.80 8.85
C LYS A 2 -2.11 4.49 8.12
N PHE A 3 -0.90 4.31 7.64
CA PHE A 3 -0.53 3.13 6.87
C PHE A 3 0.59 2.39 7.55
N LYS A 4 0.65 1.09 7.32
CA LYS A 4 1.72 0.25 7.84
C LYS A 4 2.27 -0.58 6.70
N HIS A 5 3.54 -0.89 6.78
CA HIS A 5 4.17 -1.78 5.82
C HIS A 5 3.42 -3.12 5.84
N GLY A 6 3.00 -3.56 4.68
CA GLY A 6 2.26 -4.80 4.56
C GLY A 6 0.76 -4.64 4.44
N ASP A 7 0.26 -3.42 4.69
CA ASP A 7 -1.17 -3.19 4.50
C ASP A 7 -1.54 -3.40 3.04
N MET A 8 -2.75 -3.88 2.82
CA MET A 8 -3.29 -3.94 1.47
C MET A 8 -4.15 -2.71 1.25
N VAL A 9 -3.94 -2.04 0.16
CA VAL A 9 -4.68 -0.82 -0.16
C VAL A 9 -5.28 -0.93 -1.55
N GLU A 10 -6.33 -0.17 -1.75
CA GLU A 10 -6.96 -0.07 -3.06
C GLU A 10 -6.89 1.38 -3.49
N VAL A 11 -6.48 1.61 -4.73
CA VAL A 11 -6.43 2.94 -5.32
C VAL A 11 -7.12 2.84 -6.66
N GLU A 12 -8.27 3.50 -6.75
CA GLU A 12 -9.02 3.57 -8.01
C GLU A 12 -9.27 2.19 -8.61
N GLY A 13 -9.57 1.23 -7.75
CA GLY A 13 -9.92 -0.10 -8.20
C GLY A 13 -8.78 -1.09 -8.27
N TYR A 14 -7.57 -0.63 -8.04
CA TYR A 14 -6.41 -1.53 -8.08
C TYR A 14 -5.91 -1.76 -6.67
N THR A 15 -5.61 -3.00 -6.37
CA THR A 15 -5.17 -3.39 -5.04
C THR A 15 -3.66 -3.63 -5.05
N GLY A 16 -2.99 -3.11 -4.05
CA GLY A 16 -1.56 -3.31 -3.92
C GLY A 16 -1.16 -3.41 -2.47
N GLU A 17 0.12 -3.61 -2.25
CA GLU A 17 0.66 -3.79 -0.92
C GLU A 17 1.57 -2.62 -0.58
N VAL A 18 1.42 -2.08 0.61
CA VAL A 18 2.27 -0.99 1.07
C VAL A 18 3.63 -1.56 1.41
N ILE A 19 4.67 -1.09 0.73
CA ILE A 19 6.01 -1.60 0.93
C ILE A 19 6.95 -0.56 1.54
N LYS A 20 6.49 0.67 1.69
CA LYS A 20 7.29 1.70 2.32
C LYS A 20 6.38 2.78 2.85
N VAL A 21 6.66 3.23 4.06
CA VAL A 21 5.89 4.31 4.68
C VAL A 21 6.88 5.33 5.22
N THR A 22 6.68 6.58 4.84
CA THR A 22 7.45 7.68 5.39
C THR A 22 6.50 8.70 5.95
N GLU A 23 7.02 9.78 6.46
CA GLU A 23 6.16 10.83 7.00
C GLU A 23 5.39 11.55 5.91
N SER A 24 5.86 11.50 4.68
CA SER A 24 5.23 12.27 3.62
C SER A 24 4.62 11.44 2.51
N TYR A 25 5.00 10.19 2.38
CA TYR A 25 4.46 9.38 1.29
C TYR A 25 4.51 7.90 1.63
N ILE A 26 3.82 7.12 0.82
CA ILE A 26 3.92 5.67 0.88
C ILE A 26 4.26 5.17 -0.52
N GLU A 27 4.82 3.96 -0.59
CA GLU A 27 5.02 3.27 -1.85
C GLU A 27 4.20 2.00 -1.84
N VAL A 28 3.51 1.76 -2.95
CA VAL A 28 2.61 0.63 -3.08
C VAL A 28 3.09 -0.23 -4.23
N LEU A 29 3.22 -1.50 -3.96
CA LEU A 29 3.61 -2.46 -4.97
C LEU A 29 2.37 -3.11 -5.55
N TYR A 30 2.18 -2.91 -6.85
CA TYR A 30 1.14 -3.60 -7.57
C TYR A 30 1.80 -4.73 -8.33
N GLY A 31 1.27 -5.91 -8.19
CA GLY A 31 1.89 -7.00 -8.90
C GLY A 31 0.82 -7.99 -9.20
N GLY A 32 1.17 -8.93 -9.97
CA GLY A 32 0.19 -9.89 -10.23
C GLY A 32 0.71 -10.88 -11.17
N GLU A 33 -0.19 -11.37 -11.94
CA GLU A 33 0.14 -12.35 -12.88
C GLU A 33 1.07 -11.80 -13.88
N ALA A 34 1.70 -12.60 -14.59
CA ALA A 34 2.54 -12.23 -15.70
C ALA A 34 3.80 -11.52 -15.26
N LEU A 35 4.11 -11.57 -14.01
CA LEU A 35 5.42 -11.12 -13.54
C LEU A 35 5.66 -9.64 -13.72
N HIS A 36 4.61 -8.87 -13.83
CA HIS A 36 4.76 -7.43 -13.97
C HIS A 36 4.49 -6.79 -12.64
N TYR A 37 5.46 -6.08 -12.13
CA TYR A 37 5.33 -5.37 -10.86
C TYR A 37 5.53 -3.90 -11.12
N CYS A 38 4.81 -3.10 -10.39
CA CYS A 38 4.87 -1.66 -10.54
C CYS A 38 4.82 -1.05 -9.15
N ILE A 39 5.69 -0.10 -8.88
CA ILE A 39 5.71 0.58 -7.60
C ILE A 39 5.26 2.00 -7.84
N GLU A 40 4.23 2.42 -7.11
CA GLU A 40 3.71 3.75 -7.22
C GLU A 40 3.86 4.47 -5.90
N LYS A 41 4.11 5.75 -5.97
CA LYS A 41 4.27 6.57 -4.78
C LYS A 41 3.04 7.45 -4.61
N TYR A 42 2.51 7.50 -3.40
CA TYR A 42 1.35 8.32 -3.10
C TYR A 42 1.64 9.18 -1.88
N ASP A 43 1.14 10.41 -1.92
CA ASP A 43 1.24 11.28 -0.76
C ASP A 43 0.55 10.63 0.41
N ILE A 44 1.08 10.85 1.61
CA ILE A 44 0.53 10.22 2.81
C ILE A 44 -0.91 10.64 3.05
N ASN A 45 -1.32 11.77 2.49
CA ASN A 45 -2.68 12.28 2.64
C ASN A 45 -3.54 12.08 1.41
N ASP A 46 -3.10 11.25 0.48
CA ASP A 46 -3.86 11.02 -0.75
C ASP A 46 -5.11 10.24 -0.41
N GLU A 47 -6.26 10.87 -0.59
CA GLU A 47 -7.53 10.30 -0.17
C GLU A 47 -7.98 9.15 -1.05
N ARG A 48 -7.33 8.95 -2.19
CA ARG A 48 -7.69 7.83 -3.05
C ARG A 48 -7.22 6.50 -2.49
N VAL A 49 -6.26 6.53 -1.58
CA VAL A 49 -5.66 5.31 -1.05
C VAL A 49 -6.49 4.83 0.12
N ILE A 50 -7.08 3.67 -0.01
CA ILE A 50 -7.99 3.11 0.97
C ILE A 50 -7.42 1.80 1.48
N VAL A 51 -7.28 1.69 2.80
CA VAL A 51 -6.79 0.44 3.38
C VAL A 51 -7.93 -0.56 3.38
N VAL A 52 -7.74 -1.68 2.69
CA VAL A 52 -8.77 -2.71 2.61
C VAL A 52 -8.44 -3.90 3.50
N LYS A 53 -7.18 -4.04 3.90
CA LYS A 53 -6.82 -5.08 4.84
C LYS A 53 -5.56 -4.64 5.56
N GLU A 54 -5.65 -4.51 6.87
CA GLU A 54 -4.50 -4.13 7.67
C GLU A 54 -3.65 -5.34 7.97
N VAL A 55 -2.35 -5.15 7.95
CA VAL A 55 -1.47 -6.23 8.29
C VAL A 55 -1.59 -6.49 9.77
N ASP A 56 -1.56 -7.76 10.13
CA ASP A 56 -1.62 -8.17 11.52
C ASP A 56 -0.19 -8.39 11.95
N ASN A 57 0.37 -7.42 12.62
CA ASN A 57 1.78 -7.49 12.89
C ASN A 57 2.11 -7.67 14.34
N TYR A 58 1.22 -8.28 15.09
CA TYR A 58 1.70 -8.64 16.35
C TYR A 58 2.27 -10.01 16.27
N GLU A 59 3.01 -10.16 16.61
CA GLU A 59 3.60 -11.12 16.38
C GLU A 59 3.59 -12.00 16.71
N SER A 60 3.42 -12.02 16.67
CA SER A 60 3.48 -12.89 16.71
C SER A 60 4.13 -13.09 17.18
#